data_1f9ad432e6de8c02506d1cfbe9572cd4
#
_entry.id   1f9ad432e6de8c02506d1cfbe9572cd4
#
_cell.length_a   1.000
_cell.length_b   1.000
_cell.length_c   1.000
_cell.angle_alpha   90.00
_cell.angle_beta   90.00
_cell.angle_gamma   90.00
#
_symmetry.space_group_name_H-M   'P 1'
#
loop_
_entity.id
_entity.type
_entity.pdbx_description
1 polymer ?
#
loop_
_entity_poly.entity_id
_entity_poly.type
_entity_poly.pdbx_seq_one_letter_code
_entity_poly.pdbx_strand_id
1 'polypeptide(L)'
;MADTKQPSWGHHENRYGGEPRPRKLLALDGGGIRGVLTLQVLIRMEEVLAEKSGQGDDFRLCNYFDYIGGTSTGAIIAAGLAIGKSARWLSDFYKEVGPAMFEKAFLFKRLKNLYKSEPLANKLQSVFGKDTQLDSAELKCLLLVVTRNVSTDSPWPISSNPFAKYNDPNRTDRNTKIPLWQLVRASTAAPVFFPPEIVEWDPDNPAKAFVFEDGGLTPYNNPAFLIARMATHPAYRLGWKTGEKNLLVMSVGTGSAPKVDAEVYGGGKNAFSNLVNFPSALMYGAAVDQDVNCRIIGRCIHAGEYDKELGWCNPAIDSEMGDLIARDAQGVPTSLDDDSGRQFLYARYNAELSTKWLKRRGLEDIDPANVAQLDSVEHIDDLVRVGQALAKEVKIEHFCLDRFGQFY
;
A
#
# COMPACT_ATOMS: atom_id res chain seq x y z
N MET A 1 -2.64 -15.96 -41.17
CA MET A 1 -1.90 -15.12 -40.21
C MET A 1 -2.83 -14.90 -39.02
N ALA A 2 -2.43 -15.30 -37.82
CA ALA A 2 -3.28 -15.04 -36.66
C ALA A 2 -3.37 -13.51 -36.47
N ASP A 3 -4.59 -12.99 -36.33
CA ASP A 3 -4.85 -11.57 -36.10
C ASP A 3 -4.18 -11.18 -34.77
N THR A 4 -3.09 -10.40 -34.85
CA THR A 4 -2.36 -9.92 -33.65
C THR A 4 -3.22 -8.90 -32.93
N LYS A 5 -3.73 -9.26 -31.75
CA LYS A 5 -4.51 -8.36 -30.89
C LYS A 5 -3.63 -7.22 -30.38
N GLN A 6 -4.08 -5.99 -30.54
CA GLN A 6 -3.40 -4.83 -29.95
C GLN A 6 -3.86 -4.61 -28.51
N PRO A 7 -2.96 -4.23 -27.58
CA PRO A 7 -3.35 -3.79 -26.25
C PRO A 7 -4.29 -2.58 -26.33
N SER A 8 -5.34 -2.57 -25.51
CA SER A 8 -6.29 -1.46 -25.42
C SER A 8 -6.75 -1.26 -23.98
N TRP A 9 -7.32 -0.11 -23.67
CA TRP A 9 -7.91 0.16 -22.37
C TRP A 9 -9.14 -0.70 -22.05
N GLY A 10 -9.82 -1.27 -23.08
CA GLY A 10 -11.02 -2.08 -22.88
C GLY A 10 -12.12 -1.31 -22.13
N HIS A 11 -12.61 -1.88 -21.02
CA HIS A 11 -13.63 -1.23 -20.18
C HIS A 11 -13.14 0.08 -19.51
N HIS A 12 -11.84 0.32 -19.47
CA HIS A 12 -11.26 1.55 -18.96
C HIS A 12 -11.10 2.67 -20.01
N GLU A 13 -11.56 2.47 -21.25
CA GLU A 13 -11.37 3.45 -22.33
C GLU A 13 -11.91 4.84 -21.99
N ASN A 14 -13.11 4.90 -21.41
CA ASN A 14 -13.73 6.18 -20.99
C ASN A 14 -12.93 6.89 -19.88
N ARG A 15 -12.13 6.15 -19.13
CA ARG A 15 -11.36 6.68 -18.01
C ARG A 15 -9.95 7.08 -18.41
N TYR A 16 -9.28 6.33 -19.26
CA TYR A 16 -7.84 6.51 -19.55
C TYR A 16 -7.54 6.83 -21.00
N GLY A 17 -8.49 6.56 -21.90
CA GLY A 17 -8.41 7.00 -23.29
C GLY A 17 -8.55 8.51 -23.44
N GLY A 18 -8.25 9.01 -24.61
CA GLY A 18 -8.37 10.43 -24.96
C GLY A 18 -7.19 11.29 -24.50
N GLU A 19 -7.46 12.60 -24.30
CA GLU A 19 -6.41 13.57 -23.98
C GLU A 19 -5.73 13.33 -22.63
N PRO A 20 -4.40 13.56 -22.57
CA PRO A 20 -3.65 13.45 -21.32
C PRO A 20 -4.18 14.41 -20.25
N ARG A 21 -4.39 13.91 -19.04
CA ARG A 21 -4.90 14.67 -17.89
C ARG A 21 -4.12 14.32 -16.63
N PRO A 22 -4.23 15.14 -15.57
CA PRO A 22 -3.64 14.85 -14.27
C PRO A 22 -4.10 13.50 -13.70
N ARG A 23 -3.20 12.76 -13.06
CA ARG A 23 -3.43 11.42 -12.52
C ARG A 23 -3.18 11.35 -11.02
N LYS A 24 -3.91 10.49 -10.36
CA LYS A 24 -3.90 10.33 -8.90
C LYS A 24 -3.61 8.87 -8.54
N LEU A 25 -2.54 8.69 -7.78
CA LEU A 25 -2.05 7.39 -7.33
C LEU A 25 -2.27 7.23 -5.83
N LEU A 26 -2.65 6.03 -5.39
CA LEU A 26 -2.74 5.66 -3.99
C LEU A 26 -1.85 4.45 -3.72
N ALA A 27 -0.95 4.55 -2.75
CA ALA A 27 -0.05 3.50 -2.34
C ALA A 27 -0.32 3.09 -0.89
N LEU A 28 -0.44 1.78 -0.64
CA LEU A 28 -0.82 1.20 0.64
C LEU A 28 0.24 0.23 1.13
N ASP A 29 0.78 0.49 2.32
CA ASP A 29 1.86 -0.31 2.91
C ASP A 29 1.38 -1.70 3.35
N GLY A 30 2.32 -2.63 3.39
CA GLY A 30 2.19 -3.89 4.12
C GLY A 30 2.27 -3.69 5.64
N GLY A 31 1.65 -4.59 6.40
CA GLY A 31 1.69 -4.48 7.86
C GLY A 31 0.75 -5.38 8.65
N GLY A 32 0.26 -6.49 8.09
CA GLY A 32 -0.59 -7.45 8.79
C GLY A 32 -1.89 -6.84 9.32
N ILE A 33 -2.27 -7.15 10.57
CA ILE A 33 -3.51 -6.62 11.17
C ILE A 33 -3.52 -5.09 11.29
N ARG A 34 -2.35 -4.43 11.28
CA ARG A 34 -2.25 -2.97 11.34
C ARG A 34 -2.88 -2.26 10.13
N GLY A 35 -3.27 -2.99 9.09
CA GLY A 35 -4.12 -2.48 8.01
C GLY A 35 -5.44 -1.85 8.50
N VAL A 36 -5.92 -2.24 9.69
CA VAL A 36 -7.07 -1.60 10.36
C VAL A 36 -6.83 -0.11 10.60
N LEU A 37 -5.60 0.28 10.99
CA LEU A 37 -5.19 1.68 11.13
C LEU A 37 -5.25 2.42 9.78
N THR A 38 -4.69 1.82 8.73
CA THR A 38 -4.73 2.36 7.36
C THR A 38 -6.17 2.63 6.93
N LEU A 39 -7.09 1.71 7.22
CA LEU A 39 -8.50 1.83 6.85
C LEU A 39 -9.19 3.02 7.51
N GLN A 40 -8.81 3.44 8.72
CA GLN A 40 -9.39 4.64 9.35
C GLN A 40 -9.00 5.91 8.58
N VAL A 41 -7.77 6.00 8.09
CA VAL A 41 -7.32 7.11 7.23
C VAL A 41 -8.08 7.09 5.90
N LEU A 42 -8.25 5.92 5.28
CA LEU A 42 -8.98 5.77 4.03
C LEU A 42 -10.47 6.09 4.16
N ILE A 43 -11.10 5.74 5.29
CA ILE A 43 -12.48 6.14 5.61
C ILE A 43 -12.57 7.68 5.60
N ARG A 44 -11.64 8.36 6.26
CA ARG A 44 -11.65 9.82 6.30
C ARG A 44 -11.38 10.43 4.91
N MET A 45 -10.49 9.85 4.13
CA MET A 45 -10.28 10.27 2.72
C MET A 45 -11.56 10.12 1.90
N GLU A 46 -12.25 8.98 2.04
CA GLU A 46 -13.51 8.71 1.36
C GLU A 46 -14.58 9.72 1.74
N GLU A 47 -14.73 10.05 3.03
CA GLU A 47 -15.68 11.05 3.52
C GLU A 47 -15.43 12.45 2.94
N VAL A 48 -14.20 12.96 3.05
CA VAL A 48 -13.88 14.33 2.56
C VAL A 48 -13.98 14.45 1.05
N LEU A 49 -13.71 13.39 0.30
CA LEU A 49 -13.86 13.37 -1.15
C LEU A 49 -15.34 13.21 -1.56
N ALA A 50 -16.12 12.40 -0.84
CA ALA A 50 -17.56 12.24 -1.08
C ALA A 50 -18.29 13.57 -0.98
N GLU A 51 -17.99 14.40 0.03
CA GLU A 51 -18.54 15.74 0.21
C GLU A 51 -18.29 16.65 -1.02
N LYS A 52 -17.16 16.48 -1.71
CA LYS A 52 -16.76 17.31 -2.86
C LYS A 52 -17.15 16.74 -4.22
N SER A 53 -17.36 15.43 -4.29
CA SER A 53 -17.70 14.73 -5.54
C SER A 53 -19.15 14.96 -5.99
N GLY A 54 -20.04 15.28 -5.05
CA GLY A 54 -21.48 15.30 -5.27
C GLY A 54 -22.11 13.90 -5.39
N GLN A 55 -21.36 12.82 -5.18
CA GLN A 55 -21.82 11.43 -5.30
C GLN A 55 -22.38 10.87 -3.98
N GLY A 56 -22.21 11.59 -2.86
CA GLY A 56 -22.72 11.17 -1.55
C GLY A 56 -22.26 9.79 -1.13
N ASP A 57 -23.17 8.94 -0.64
CA ASP A 57 -22.89 7.60 -0.15
C ASP A 57 -22.45 6.60 -1.23
N ASP A 58 -22.65 6.93 -2.52
CA ASP A 58 -22.20 6.10 -3.64
C ASP A 58 -20.73 6.34 -4.00
N PHE A 59 -20.11 7.38 -3.46
CA PHE A 59 -18.70 7.65 -3.70
C PHE A 59 -17.81 6.52 -3.17
N ARG A 60 -16.78 6.19 -3.95
CA ARG A 60 -15.73 5.22 -3.58
C ARG A 60 -14.37 5.79 -3.95
N LEU A 61 -13.31 5.40 -3.22
CA LEU A 61 -11.97 5.90 -3.50
C LEU A 61 -11.48 5.59 -4.93
N CYS A 62 -11.95 4.50 -5.53
CA CYS A 62 -11.70 4.22 -6.95
C CYS A 62 -12.35 5.23 -7.91
N ASN A 63 -13.32 6.04 -7.47
CA ASN A 63 -13.87 7.14 -8.28
C ASN A 63 -12.90 8.33 -8.35
N TYR A 64 -11.96 8.42 -7.44
CA TYR A 64 -10.96 9.47 -7.41
C TYR A 64 -9.60 8.99 -7.92
N PHE A 65 -9.04 7.92 -7.32
CA PHE A 65 -7.69 7.44 -7.65
C PHE A 65 -7.66 6.64 -8.94
N ASP A 66 -6.75 7.01 -9.85
CA ASP A 66 -6.56 6.36 -11.14
C ASP A 66 -5.79 5.03 -11.04
N TYR A 67 -4.88 4.91 -10.07
CA TYR A 67 -4.07 3.72 -9.87
C TYR A 67 -3.87 3.48 -8.38
N ILE A 68 -4.32 2.34 -7.89
CA ILE A 68 -4.20 1.95 -6.48
C ILE A 68 -3.22 0.79 -6.39
N GLY A 69 -2.23 0.91 -5.52
CA GLY A 69 -1.23 -0.14 -5.32
C GLY A 69 -1.09 -0.52 -3.87
N GLY A 70 -0.77 -1.79 -3.61
CA GLY A 70 -0.57 -2.26 -2.26
C GLY A 70 0.36 -3.46 -2.15
N THR A 71 0.87 -3.66 -0.94
CA THR A 71 1.73 -4.78 -0.56
C THR A 71 1.10 -5.50 0.64
N SER A 72 1.04 -6.84 0.61
CA SER A 72 0.53 -7.61 1.75
C SER A 72 -0.89 -7.16 2.17
N THR A 73 -1.10 -6.78 3.41
CA THR A 73 -2.38 -6.20 3.86
C THR A 73 -2.83 -5.02 2.99
N GLY A 74 -1.89 -4.18 2.55
CA GLY A 74 -2.16 -3.10 1.60
C GLY A 74 -2.68 -3.61 0.25
N ALA A 75 -2.27 -4.81 -0.20
CA ALA A 75 -2.78 -5.42 -1.43
C ALA A 75 -4.24 -5.88 -1.29
N ILE A 76 -4.63 -6.42 -0.12
CA ILE A 76 -6.05 -6.74 0.16
C ILE A 76 -6.90 -5.48 0.06
N ILE A 77 -6.45 -4.40 0.72
CA ILE A 77 -7.16 -3.12 0.75
C ILE A 77 -7.20 -2.52 -0.67
N ALA A 78 -6.07 -2.48 -1.37
CA ALA A 78 -5.97 -1.93 -2.73
C ALA A 78 -6.91 -2.66 -3.71
N ALA A 79 -6.93 -3.99 -3.68
CA ALA A 79 -7.83 -4.79 -4.51
C ALA A 79 -9.30 -4.55 -4.16
N GLY A 80 -9.63 -4.48 -2.87
CA GLY A 80 -10.99 -4.17 -2.41
C GLY A 80 -11.46 -2.80 -2.87
N LEU A 81 -10.63 -1.77 -2.73
CA LEU A 81 -10.92 -0.43 -3.23
C LEU A 81 -11.08 -0.41 -4.75
N ALA A 82 -10.17 -1.10 -5.48
CA ALA A 82 -10.20 -1.13 -6.94
C ALA A 82 -11.45 -1.79 -7.52
N ILE A 83 -12.08 -2.76 -6.82
CA ILE A 83 -13.37 -3.33 -7.20
C ILE A 83 -14.58 -2.54 -6.65
N GLY A 84 -14.35 -1.37 -6.06
CA GLY A 84 -15.43 -0.48 -5.61
C GLY A 84 -15.98 -0.77 -4.21
N LYS A 85 -15.26 -1.51 -3.34
CA LYS A 85 -15.63 -1.60 -1.93
C LYS A 85 -15.32 -0.29 -1.22
N SER A 86 -16.20 0.13 -0.29
CA SER A 86 -15.92 1.29 0.56
C SER A 86 -14.83 0.98 1.59
N ALA A 87 -14.10 2.01 2.01
CA ALA A 87 -13.10 1.87 3.07
C ALA A 87 -13.73 1.38 4.39
N ARG A 88 -14.97 1.78 4.69
CA ARG A 88 -15.73 1.32 5.85
C ARG A 88 -16.03 -0.17 5.76
N TRP A 89 -16.54 -0.65 4.63
CA TRP A 89 -16.79 -2.07 4.41
C TRP A 89 -15.52 -2.91 4.62
N LEU A 90 -14.38 -2.44 4.09
CA LEU A 90 -13.10 -3.10 4.28
C LEU A 90 -12.66 -3.09 5.76
N SER A 91 -12.91 -2.00 6.50
CA SER A 91 -12.63 -1.94 7.93
C SER A 91 -13.44 -2.97 8.74
N ASP A 92 -14.72 -3.11 8.43
CA ASP A 92 -15.59 -4.09 9.07
C ASP A 92 -15.18 -5.52 8.73
N PHE A 93 -14.82 -5.77 7.46
CA PHE A 93 -14.23 -7.04 7.02
C PHE A 93 -12.96 -7.40 7.82
N TYR A 94 -12.05 -6.43 8.04
CA TYR A 94 -10.83 -6.66 8.82
C TYR A 94 -11.10 -6.96 10.29
N LYS A 95 -12.12 -6.32 10.89
CA LYS A 95 -12.53 -6.61 12.28
C LYS A 95 -13.14 -8.00 12.42
N GLU A 96 -13.94 -8.43 11.43
CA GLU A 96 -14.58 -9.75 11.42
C GLU A 96 -13.58 -10.89 11.17
N VAL A 97 -12.72 -10.73 10.15
CA VAL A 97 -11.87 -11.82 9.65
C VAL A 97 -10.42 -11.74 10.13
N GLY A 98 -9.96 -10.54 10.53
CA GLY A 98 -8.60 -10.28 10.97
C GLY A 98 -8.12 -11.24 12.07
N PRO A 99 -8.88 -11.49 13.14
CA PRO A 99 -8.51 -12.46 14.16
C PRO A 99 -8.20 -13.84 13.57
N ALA A 100 -9.05 -14.34 12.67
CA ALA A 100 -8.84 -15.63 12.04
C ALA A 100 -7.67 -15.64 11.02
N MET A 101 -7.35 -14.47 10.44
CA MET A 101 -6.26 -14.34 9.46
C MET A 101 -4.88 -14.17 10.10
N PHE A 102 -4.78 -13.49 11.26
CA PHE A 102 -3.52 -13.03 11.83
C PHE A 102 -3.20 -13.59 13.23
N GLU A 103 -4.06 -14.43 13.83
CA GLU A 103 -3.84 -14.97 15.17
C GLU A 103 -2.73 -16.06 15.20
N LYS A 104 -1.71 -15.87 16.05
CA LYS A 104 -0.57 -16.78 16.22
C LYS A 104 -0.96 -18.22 16.58
N ALA A 105 -1.92 -18.39 17.49
CA ALA A 105 -2.35 -19.71 17.96
C ALA A 105 -2.97 -20.53 16.82
N PHE A 106 -3.65 -19.89 15.91
CA PHE A 106 -4.19 -20.50 14.70
C PHE A 106 -3.08 -20.91 13.72
N LEU A 107 -2.03 -20.10 13.61
CA LEU A 107 -0.88 -20.33 12.73
C LEU A 107 -0.01 -21.51 13.21
N PHE A 108 0.27 -21.61 14.51
CA PHE A 108 1.03 -22.75 15.08
C PHE A 108 0.31 -24.10 14.94
N LYS A 109 -1.01 -24.14 15.05
CA LYS A 109 -1.80 -25.36 14.77
C LYS A 109 -1.75 -25.75 13.29
N ARG A 110 -1.54 -24.79 12.38
CA ARG A 110 -1.41 -25.02 10.93
C ARG A 110 -0.04 -25.53 10.52
N LEU A 111 1.04 -25.17 11.21
CA LEU A 111 2.40 -25.68 10.94
C LEU A 111 2.50 -27.21 11.10
N LYS A 112 1.61 -27.83 11.89
CA LYS A 112 1.47 -29.29 11.97
C LYS A 112 0.70 -29.91 10.80
N ASN A 113 -0.05 -29.09 10.01
CA ASN A 113 -0.81 -29.53 8.85
C ASN A 113 -0.45 -28.63 7.65
N LEU A 114 0.71 -28.81 7.09
CA LEU A 114 1.37 -28.02 6.02
C LEU A 114 0.56 -27.85 4.70
N TYR A 115 -0.72 -28.22 4.62
CA TYR A 115 -1.47 -28.27 3.37
C TYR A 115 -2.85 -27.63 3.36
N LYS A 116 -3.24 -26.81 4.36
CA LYS A 116 -4.57 -26.16 4.32
C LYS A 116 -4.49 -24.64 4.50
N SER A 117 -4.18 -23.93 3.42
CA SER A 117 -4.36 -22.46 3.28
C SER A 117 -5.82 -22.07 3.02
N GLU A 118 -6.75 -23.00 3.09
CA GLU A 118 -8.15 -22.91 2.68
C GLU A 118 -8.97 -21.75 3.30
N PRO A 119 -8.91 -21.42 4.61
CA PRO A 119 -9.80 -20.39 5.15
C PRO A 119 -9.53 -18.99 4.62
N LEU A 120 -8.25 -18.58 4.49
CA LEU A 120 -7.91 -17.27 3.90
C LEU A 120 -8.26 -17.23 2.41
N ALA A 121 -7.89 -18.26 1.67
CA ALA A 121 -8.21 -18.37 0.24
C ALA A 121 -9.73 -18.30 0.01
N ASN A 122 -10.52 -19.06 0.78
CA ASN A 122 -11.98 -19.04 0.68
C ASN A 122 -12.57 -17.65 1.00
N LYS A 123 -12.03 -16.95 2.00
CA LYS A 123 -12.46 -15.58 2.32
C LYS A 123 -12.10 -14.61 1.20
N LEU A 124 -10.89 -14.67 0.66
CA LEU A 124 -10.50 -13.85 -0.48
C LEU A 124 -11.35 -14.16 -1.73
N GLN A 125 -11.66 -15.43 -1.99
CA GLN A 125 -12.57 -15.81 -3.07
C GLN A 125 -13.99 -15.27 -2.87
N SER A 126 -14.49 -15.24 -1.63
CA SER A 126 -15.82 -14.68 -1.35
C SER A 126 -15.88 -13.17 -1.55
N VAL A 127 -14.75 -12.46 -1.38
CA VAL A 127 -14.66 -10.99 -1.56
C VAL A 127 -14.41 -10.62 -3.02
N PHE A 128 -13.46 -11.28 -3.65
CA PHE A 128 -12.97 -10.90 -4.99
C PHE A 128 -13.59 -11.70 -6.13
N GLY A 129 -14.33 -12.76 -5.82
CA GLY A 129 -14.79 -13.74 -6.81
C GLY A 129 -13.71 -14.78 -7.10
N LYS A 130 -14.17 -16.02 -7.35
CA LYS A 130 -13.26 -17.14 -7.63
C LYS A 130 -12.57 -16.98 -8.99
N ASP A 131 -13.29 -16.46 -9.97
CA ASP A 131 -12.87 -16.40 -11.37
C ASP A 131 -12.55 -14.97 -11.84
N THR A 132 -12.66 -13.98 -10.97
CA THR A 132 -12.31 -12.58 -11.27
C THR A 132 -10.82 -12.48 -11.55
N GLN A 133 -10.45 -12.10 -12.75
CA GLN A 133 -9.08 -11.93 -13.22
C GLN A 133 -8.64 -10.46 -13.10
N LEU A 134 -7.35 -10.22 -13.26
CA LEU A 134 -6.76 -8.87 -13.16
C LEU A 134 -7.18 -7.95 -14.33
N ASP A 135 -7.73 -8.49 -15.44
CA ASP A 135 -8.31 -7.71 -16.55
C ASP A 135 -9.84 -7.61 -16.49
N SER A 136 -10.46 -8.02 -15.39
CA SER A 136 -11.91 -8.01 -15.20
C SER A 136 -12.48 -6.58 -15.17
N ALA A 137 -13.69 -6.40 -15.72
CA ALA A 137 -14.47 -5.16 -15.62
C ALA A 137 -14.95 -4.83 -14.18
N GLU A 138 -14.77 -5.76 -13.24
CA GLU A 138 -14.97 -5.49 -11.82
C GLU A 138 -13.96 -4.46 -11.28
N LEU A 139 -12.75 -4.40 -11.85
CA LEU A 139 -11.77 -3.35 -11.51
C LEU A 139 -12.22 -2.00 -12.09
N LYS A 140 -12.48 -1.04 -11.22
CA LYS A 140 -12.93 0.32 -11.57
C LYS A 140 -11.78 1.28 -11.83
N CYS A 141 -10.57 0.94 -11.38
CA CYS A 141 -9.33 1.65 -11.65
C CYS A 141 -8.16 0.67 -11.80
N LEU A 142 -6.98 1.17 -12.18
CA LEU A 142 -5.79 0.31 -12.26
C LEU A 142 -5.39 -0.17 -10.87
N LEU A 143 -4.90 -1.41 -10.82
CA LEU A 143 -4.43 -2.07 -9.60
C LEU A 143 -2.97 -2.51 -9.76
N LEU A 144 -2.17 -2.28 -8.71
CA LEU A 144 -0.83 -2.83 -8.52
C LEU A 144 -0.81 -3.71 -7.27
N VAL A 145 -0.32 -4.92 -7.40
CA VAL A 145 -0.05 -5.83 -6.28
C VAL A 145 1.42 -6.21 -6.28
N VAL A 146 2.11 -5.96 -5.18
CA VAL A 146 3.52 -6.32 -5.03
C VAL A 146 3.64 -7.70 -4.41
N THR A 147 4.40 -8.58 -5.06
CA THR A 147 4.72 -9.93 -4.58
C THR A 147 6.23 -10.16 -4.62
N ARG A 148 6.73 -11.14 -3.86
CA ARG A 148 8.08 -11.68 -3.99
C ARG A 148 8.02 -13.03 -4.70
N ASN A 149 8.65 -13.14 -5.86
CA ASN A 149 8.80 -14.44 -6.52
C ASN A 149 10.05 -15.15 -5.98
N VAL A 150 9.83 -16.25 -5.24
CA VAL A 150 10.91 -17.06 -4.65
C VAL A 150 11.64 -17.87 -5.71
N SER A 151 10.93 -18.30 -6.75
CA SER A 151 11.53 -19.10 -7.83
C SER A 151 12.59 -18.32 -8.64
N THR A 152 12.48 -16.99 -8.65
CA THR A 152 13.43 -16.09 -9.36
C THR A 152 14.20 -15.18 -8.41
N ASP A 153 13.93 -15.28 -7.10
CA ASP A 153 14.48 -14.44 -6.03
C ASP A 153 14.38 -12.93 -6.33
N SER A 154 13.21 -12.48 -6.77
CA SER A 154 13.00 -11.10 -7.21
C SER A 154 11.62 -10.55 -6.84
N PRO A 155 11.50 -9.21 -6.67
CA PRO A 155 10.20 -8.58 -6.52
C PRO A 155 9.42 -8.62 -7.85
N TRP A 156 8.14 -8.99 -7.76
CA TRP A 156 7.22 -8.97 -8.88
C TRP A 156 6.06 -8.01 -8.61
N PRO A 157 6.16 -6.76 -9.10
CA PRO A 157 5.04 -5.83 -9.11
C PRO A 157 4.10 -6.17 -10.27
N ILE A 158 2.98 -6.75 -9.96
CA ILE A 158 1.98 -7.22 -10.94
C ILE A 158 0.87 -6.18 -11.04
N SER A 159 0.66 -5.66 -12.24
CA SER A 159 -0.26 -4.56 -12.52
C SER A 159 -1.34 -4.95 -13.52
N SER A 160 -2.54 -4.38 -13.37
CA SER A 160 -3.63 -4.46 -14.35
C SER A 160 -3.43 -3.55 -15.57
N ASN A 161 -2.31 -2.83 -15.68
CA ASN A 161 -1.99 -2.02 -16.86
C ASN A 161 -2.00 -2.87 -18.14
N PRO A 162 -2.93 -2.65 -19.10
CA PRO A 162 -3.06 -3.51 -20.29
C PRO A 162 -1.86 -3.41 -21.24
N PHE A 163 -1.08 -2.35 -21.16
CA PHE A 163 0.08 -2.11 -22.01
C PHE A 163 1.38 -2.70 -21.45
N ALA A 164 1.37 -3.19 -20.20
CA ALA A 164 2.57 -3.77 -19.60
C ALA A 164 3.06 -4.98 -20.42
N LYS A 165 4.40 -5.14 -20.51
CA LYS A 165 5.05 -6.18 -21.32
C LYS A 165 4.47 -7.59 -21.11
N TYR A 166 4.14 -7.94 -19.86
CA TYR A 166 3.63 -9.26 -19.49
C TYR A 166 2.09 -9.34 -19.48
N ASN A 167 1.41 -8.30 -19.96
CA ASN A 167 -0.04 -8.25 -20.13
C ASN A 167 -0.45 -8.27 -21.61
N ASP A 168 0.50 -8.43 -22.53
CA ASP A 168 0.25 -8.49 -23.97
C ASP A 168 -0.84 -9.55 -24.28
N PRO A 169 -1.93 -9.15 -24.97
CA PRO A 169 -3.07 -10.05 -25.25
C PRO A 169 -2.71 -11.27 -26.10
N ASN A 170 -1.56 -11.27 -26.77
CA ASN A 170 -1.08 -12.38 -27.59
C ASN A 170 -0.29 -13.42 -26.78
N ARG A 171 -0.03 -13.18 -25.49
CA ARG A 171 0.64 -14.13 -24.59
C ARG A 171 -0.37 -15.09 -23.97
N THR A 172 -0.04 -16.37 -23.90
CA THR A 172 -0.80 -17.37 -23.14
C THR A 172 -0.57 -17.23 -21.63
N ASP A 173 0.64 -16.82 -21.23
CA ASP A 173 1.14 -16.66 -19.86
C ASP A 173 1.05 -15.20 -19.36
N ARG A 174 0.02 -14.45 -19.75
CA ARG A 174 -0.13 -13.06 -19.34
C ARG A 174 -0.59 -12.93 -17.90
N ASN A 175 -0.04 -11.92 -17.17
CA ASN A 175 -0.37 -11.67 -15.76
C ASN A 175 -1.86 -11.36 -15.53
N THR A 176 -2.54 -10.80 -16.53
CA THR A 176 -3.98 -10.46 -16.43
C THR A 176 -4.88 -11.68 -16.26
N LYS A 177 -4.38 -12.88 -16.50
CA LYS A 177 -5.11 -14.15 -16.31
C LYS A 177 -5.07 -14.68 -14.88
N ILE A 178 -4.25 -14.10 -14.02
CA ILE A 178 -4.17 -14.53 -12.63
C ILE A 178 -5.48 -14.16 -11.93
N PRO A 179 -6.11 -15.10 -11.22
CA PRO A 179 -7.25 -14.78 -10.37
C PRO A 179 -6.87 -13.72 -9.32
N LEU A 180 -7.69 -12.69 -9.17
CA LEU A 180 -7.42 -11.57 -8.27
C LEU A 180 -7.20 -12.02 -6.82
N TRP A 181 -8.05 -12.94 -6.33
CA TRP A 181 -7.90 -13.50 -4.99
C TRP A 181 -6.54 -14.21 -4.79
N GLN A 182 -6.06 -14.92 -5.82
CA GLN A 182 -4.81 -15.66 -5.75
C GLN A 182 -3.60 -14.72 -5.79
N LEU A 183 -3.66 -13.68 -6.60
CA LEU A 183 -2.64 -12.64 -6.63
C LEU A 183 -2.52 -11.92 -5.28
N VAL A 184 -3.66 -11.57 -4.67
CA VAL A 184 -3.69 -10.97 -3.32
C VAL A 184 -3.15 -11.97 -2.28
N ARG A 185 -3.51 -13.25 -2.39
CA ARG A 185 -3.00 -14.30 -1.51
C ARG A 185 -1.47 -14.45 -1.63
N ALA A 186 -0.93 -14.38 -2.84
CA ALA A 186 0.50 -14.40 -3.11
C ALA A 186 1.23 -13.23 -2.41
N SER A 187 0.65 -12.02 -2.49
CA SER A 187 1.19 -10.84 -1.82
C SER A 187 1.16 -10.92 -0.29
N THR A 188 0.27 -11.73 0.30
CA THR A 188 0.08 -11.87 1.76
C THR A 188 0.73 -13.12 2.34
N ALA A 189 1.49 -13.86 1.55
CA ALA A 189 2.14 -15.11 1.97
C ALA A 189 3.39 -14.84 2.82
N ALA A 190 3.24 -14.15 3.95
CA ALA A 190 4.35 -13.83 4.86
C ALA A 190 4.95 -15.11 5.46
N PRO A 191 6.26 -15.38 5.29
CA PRO A 191 6.94 -16.50 5.92
C PRO A 191 6.69 -16.51 7.43
N VAL A 192 6.68 -17.70 8.04
CA VAL A 192 6.32 -17.94 9.45
C VAL A 192 4.80 -17.86 9.69
N PHE A 193 4.07 -16.99 8.99
CA PHE A 193 2.62 -16.84 9.17
C PHE A 193 1.83 -17.69 8.17
N PHE A 194 2.24 -17.72 6.91
CA PHE A 194 1.53 -18.41 5.84
C PHE A 194 2.47 -19.23 4.97
N PRO A 195 1.99 -20.37 4.42
CA PRO A 195 2.73 -21.06 3.37
C PRO A 195 2.81 -20.18 2.12
N PRO A 196 3.90 -20.32 1.34
CA PRO A 196 4.00 -19.69 0.04
C PRO A 196 2.81 -20.02 -0.87
N GLU A 197 2.45 -19.12 -1.78
CA GLU A 197 1.43 -19.35 -2.79
C GLU A 197 2.07 -19.84 -4.09
N ILE A 198 1.54 -20.92 -4.64
CA ILE A 198 1.97 -21.44 -5.94
C ILE A 198 0.95 -21.00 -6.99
N VAL A 199 1.40 -20.25 -7.98
CA VAL A 199 0.57 -19.79 -9.09
C VAL A 199 1.02 -20.50 -10.36
N GLU A 200 0.11 -21.26 -10.95
CA GLU A 200 0.30 -21.85 -12.27
C GLU A 200 -0.02 -20.80 -13.33
N TRP A 201 1.02 -20.24 -13.94
CA TRP A 201 0.89 -19.14 -14.92
C TRP A 201 0.36 -19.62 -16.28
N ASP A 202 0.70 -20.84 -16.63
CA ASP A 202 0.32 -21.46 -17.89
C ASP A 202 -0.13 -22.91 -17.61
N PRO A 203 -1.44 -23.17 -17.62
CA PRO A 203 -1.97 -24.51 -17.34
C PRO A 203 -1.42 -25.60 -18.26
N ASP A 204 -1.01 -25.23 -19.49
CA ASP A 204 -0.44 -26.14 -20.48
C ASP A 204 1.06 -26.36 -20.29
N ASN A 205 1.72 -25.62 -19.37
CA ASN A 205 3.16 -25.70 -19.12
C ASN A 205 3.48 -25.61 -17.62
N PRO A 206 3.53 -26.74 -16.90
CA PRO A 206 3.85 -26.75 -15.46
C PRO A 206 5.20 -26.11 -15.09
N ALA A 207 6.15 -26.00 -16.03
CA ALA A 207 7.41 -25.30 -15.80
C ALA A 207 7.24 -23.78 -15.61
N LYS A 208 6.04 -23.25 -15.88
CA LYS A 208 5.66 -21.87 -15.62
C LYS A 208 4.86 -21.69 -14.33
N ALA A 209 4.96 -22.61 -13.40
CA ALA A 209 4.49 -22.39 -12.02
C ALA A 209 5.57 -21.66 -11.22
N PHE A 210 5.14 -20.64 -10.47
CA PHE A 210 6.02 -19.84 -9.63
C PHE A 210 5.55 -19.84 -8.18
N VAL A 211 6.54 -19.81 -7.29
CA VAL A 211 6.31 -19.77 -5.83
C VAL A 211 6.43 -18.32 -5.36
N PHE A 212 5.42 -17.85 -4.64
CA PHE A 212 5.36 -16.49 -4.14
C PHE A 212 5.32 -16.42 -2.62
N GLU A 213 5.97 -15.41 -2.11
CA GLU A 213 5.93 -14.95 -0.73
C GLU A 213 5.49 -13.48 -0.65
N ASP A 214 5.27 -13.01 0.57
CA ASP A 214 4.82 -11.66 0.87
C ASP A 214 5.71 -10.58 0.22
N GLY A 215 5.06 -9.67 -0.47
CA GLY A 215 5.72 -8.53 -1.10
C GLY A 215 6.43 -7.59 -0.11
N GLY A 216 6.05 -7.62 1.17
CA GLY A 216 6.70 -6.86 2.24
C GLY A 216 8.16 -7.25 2.50
N LEU A 217 8.59 -8.42 2.03
CA LEU A 217 10.00 -8.84 2.04
C LEU A 217 10.82 -8.25 0.88
N THR A 218 10.20 -7.43 0.04
CA THR A 218 10.86 -6.69 -1.04
C THR A 218 11.13 -5.24 -0.62
N PRO A 219 11.93 -4.47 -1.38
CA PRO A 219 12.09 -3.04 -1.15
C PRO A 219 10.80 -2.22 -1.27
N TYR A 220 9.68 -2.83 -1.60
CA TYR A 220 8.42 -2.16 -1.94
C TYR A 220 7.31 -2.44 -0.91
N ASN A 221 7.66 -2.62 0.38
CA ASN A 221 6.65 -2.70 1.44
C ASN A 221 5.76 -1.44 1.47
N ASN A 222 6.34 -0.27 1.23
CA ASN A 222 5.63 0.94 0.81
C ASN A 222 5.78 1.06 -0.71
N PRO A 223 4.73 0.86 -1.51
CA PRO A 223 4.87 0.88 -2.97
C PRO A 223 4.77 2.29 -3.61
N ALA A 224 4.88 3.38 -2.82
CA ALA A 224 4.62 4.73 -3.30
C ALA A 224 5.55 5.18 -4.44
N PHE A 225 6.87 5.00 -4.29
CA PHE A 225 7.81 5.35 -5.35
C PHE A 225 7.72 4.37 -6.53
N LEU A 226 7.47 3.08 -6.24
CA LEU A 226 7.28 2.07 -7.27
C LEU A 226 6.08 2.39 -8.17
N ILE A 227 4.91 2.71 -7.60
CA ILE A 227 3.70 3.00 -8.40
C ILE A 227 3.88 4.27 -9.24
N ALA A 228 4.54 5.31 -8.69
CA ALA A 228 4.88 6.51 -9.43
C ALA A 228 5.79 6.19 -10.62
N ARG A 229 6.83 5.38 -10.40
CA ARG A 229 7.74 4.91 -11.45
C ARG A 229 7.01 4.05 -12.49
N MET A 230 6.13 3.16 -12.08
CA MET A 230 5.34 2.32 -13.00
C MET A 230 4.35 3.13 -13.83
N ALA A 231 3.84 4.23 -13.29
CA ALA A 231 2.95 5.13 -14.01
C ALA A 231 3.67 5.98 -15.07
N THR A 232 4.93 6.36 -14.82
CA THR A 232 5.62 7.39 -15.59
C THR A 232 6.75 6.88 -16.49
N HIS A 233 7.49 5.85 -16.03
CA HIS A 233 8.66 5.37 -16.75
C HIS A 233 8.27 4.57 -18.01
N PRO A 234 8.86 4.84 -19.19
CA PRO A 234 8.49 4.24 -20.47
C PRO A 234 8.53 2.71 -20.49
N ALA A 235 9.40 2.07 -19.70
CA ALA A 235 9.51 0.62 -19.63
C ALA A 235 8.19 -0.07 -19.20
N TYR A 236 7.34 0.63 -18.45
CA TYR A 236 6.03 0.11 -18.00
C TYR A 236 4.88 0.47 -18.94
N ARG A 237 5.13 1.30 -19.96
CA ARG A 237 4.22 1.61 -21.08
C ARG A 237 2.89 2.28 -20.69
N LEU A 238 2.78 2.87 -19.48
CA LEU A 238 1.69 3.77 -19.12
C LEU A 238 1.96 5.19 -19.61
N GLY A 239 3.21 5.67 -19.41
CA GLY A 239 3.68 6.93 -19.96
C GLY A 239 2.93 8.17 -19.45
N TRP A 240 2.39 8.14 -18.22
CA TRP A 240 1.71 9.29 -17.65
C TRP A 240 2.70 10.41 -17.39
N LYS A 241 2.27 11.65 -17.61
CA LYS A 241 3.13 12.83 -17.47
C LYS A 241 3.56 13.03 -16.03
N THR A 242 4.84 13.32 -15.83
CA THR A 242 5.40 13.77 -14.56
C THR A 242 5.15 15.25 -14.33
N GLY A 243 5.42 15.70 -13.12
CA GLY A 243 5.27 17.09 -12.69
C GLY A 243 4.15 17.30 -11.68
N GLU A 244 4.28 18.32 -10.86
CA GLU A 244 3.36 18.68 -9.78
C GLU A 244 1.94 18.98 -10.25
N LYS A 245 1.78 19.39 -11.52
CA LYS A 245 0.49 19.67 -12.14
C LYS A 245 -0.14 18.43 -12.78
N ASN A 246 0.62 17.34 -12.91
CA ASN A 246 0.22 16.17 -13.69
C ASN A 246 0.05 14.92 -12.85
N LEU A 247 0.74 14.80 -11.69
CA LEU A 247 0.75 13.58 -10.90
C LEU A 247 0.67 13.89 -9.40
N LEU A 248 -0.30 13.26 -8.73
CA LEU A 248 -0.46 13.24 -7.28
C LEU A 248 -0.23 11.81 -6.78
N VAL A 249 0.65 11.63 -5.83
CA VAL A 249 0.93 10.36 -5.15
C VAL A 249 0.55 10.48 -3.69
N MET A 250 -0.44 9.72 -3.26
CA MET A 250 -0.82 9.61 -1.86
C MET A 250 -0.41 8.25 -1.31
N SER A 251 0.20 8.23 -0.15
CA SER A 251 0.69 7.02 0.50
C SER A 251 0.12 6.91 1.91
N VAL A 252 -0.39 5.72 2.25
CA VAL A 252 -0.93 5.45 3.59
C VAL A 252 -0.22 4.23 4.17
N GLY A 253 0.43 4.46 5.32
CA GLY A 253 1.15 3.43 6.05
C GLY A 253 0.28 2.67 7.05
N THR A 254 0.88 1.65 7.63
CA THR A 254 0.32 0.81 8.69
C THR A 254 0.88 1.14 10.08
N GLY A 255 1.55 2.26 10.20
CA GLY A 255 2.29 2.67 11.38
C GLY A 255 3.75 2.17 11.38
N SER A 256 4.65 3.00 11.86
CA SER A 256 6.06 2.68 12.07
C SER A 256 6.38 2.68 13.56
N ALA A 257 7.11 1.67 14.02
CA ALA A 257 7.61 1.58 15.38
C ALA A 257 9.14 1.58 15.35
N PRO A 258 9.77 2.76 15.31
CA PRO A 258 11.22 2.83 15.41
C PRO A 258 11.64 2.28 16.77
N LYS A 259 12.53 1.30 16.79
CA LYS A 259 13.12 0.78 18.02
C LYS A 259 14.22 1.74 18.48
N VAL A 260 13.83 2.82 19.12
CA VAL A 260 14.75 3.78 19.76
C VAL A 260 14.95 3.37 21.22
N ASP A 261 15.44 2.17 21.47
CA ASP A 261 15.76 1.73 22.83
C ASP A 261 17.27 1.76 23.06
N ALA A 262 17.71 2.73 23.86
CA ALA A 262 19.07 2.76 24.42
C ALA A 262 19.40 1.51 25.26
N GLU A 263 18.42 0.75 25.68
CA GLU A 263 18.58 -0.51 26.44
C GLU A 263 19.01 -1.70 25.57
N VAL A 264 19.10 -1.57 24.26
CA VAL A 264 19.55 -2.63 23.34
C VAL A 264 21.00 -3.06 23.61
N TYR A 265 21.80 -2.23 24.24
CA TYR A 265 23.21 -2.52 24.55
C TYR A 265 23.44 -3.24 25.87
N GLY A 266 22.40 -3.51 26.65
CA GLY A 266 22.53 -3.98 28.06
C GLY A 266 22.13 -5.41 28.38
N GLY A 267 21.76 -6.29 27.47
CA GLY A 267 21.42 -7.64 27.90
C GLY A 267 20.83 -8.56 26.84
N GLY A 268 21.56 -9.60 26.53
CA GLY A 268 21.15 -10.95 26.18
C GLY A 268 19.82 -11.18 25.48
N LYS A 269 19.49 -10.44 24.40
CA LYS A 269 18.40 -10.87 23.51
C LYS A 269 18.86 -12.13 22.79
N ASN A 270 18.17 -13.24 23.03
CA ASN A 270 18.46 -14.52 22.41
C ASN A 270 18.44 -14.38 20.88
N ALA A 271 19.35 -15.04 20.17
CA ALA A 271 19.42 -15.06 18.71
C ALA A 271 18.06 -15.36 18.04
N PHE A 272 17.20 -16.12 18.71
CA PHE A 272 15.85 -16.42 18.29
C PHE A 272 14.92 -15.20 18.27
N SER A 273 15.00 -14.30 19.25
CA SER A 273 14.19 -13.07 19.28
C SER A 273 14.60 -12.10 18.15
N ASN A 274 15.88 -12.09 17.79
CA ASN A 274 16.37 -11.31 16.66
C ASN A 274 15.85 -11.86 15.32
N LEU A 275 15.79 -13.17 15.16
CA LEU A 275 15.29 -13.81 13.94
C LEU A 275 13.80 -13.50 13.68
N VAL A 276 12.97 -13.49 14.73
CA VAL A 276 11.53 -13.17 14.65
C VAL A 276 11.31 -11.68 14.34
N ASN A 277 12.20 -10.79 14.78
CA ASN A 277 12.09 -9.34 14.56
C ASN A 277 12.69 -8.86 13.23
N PHE A 278 13.49 -9.70 12.56
CA PHE A 278 14.21 -9.33 11.34
C PHE A 278 13.30 -8.94 10.18
N PRO A 279 12.19 -9.66 9.87
CA PRO A 279 11.28 -9.26 8.81
C PRO A 279 10.68 -7.86 9.04
N SER A 280 10.28 -7.56 10.28
CA SER A 280 9.71 -6.23 10.62
C SER A 280 10.72 -5.10 10.42
N ALA A 281 12.00 -5.34 10.74
CA ALA A 281 13.06 -4.36 10.54
C ALA A 281 13.35 -4.11 9.05
N LEU A 282 13.36 -5.17 8.23
CA LEU A 282 13.50 -5.05 6.78
C LEU A 282 12.33 -4.29 6.15
N MET A 283 11.10 -4.64 6.54
CA MET A 283 9.89 -3.94 6.07
C MET A 283 9.92 -2.46 6.44
N TYR A 284 10.39 -2.13 7.64
CA TYR A 284 10.54 -0.75 8.10
C TYR A 284 11.57 0.00 7.24
N GLY A 285 12.79 -0.53 7.09
CA GLY A 285 13.82 0.08 6.27
C GLY A 285 13.39 0.30 4.82
N ALA A 286 12.72 -0.70 4.24
CA ALA A 286 12.15 -0.61 2.89
C ALA A 286 11.08 0.49 2.78
N ALA A 287 10.18 0.59 3.76
CA ALA A 287 9.13 1.61 3.75
C ALA A 287 9.69 3.03 3.86
N VAL A 288 10.75 3.20 4.66
CA VAL A 288 11.47 4.46 4.83
C VAL A 288 12.18 4.86 3.54
N ASP A 289 12.93 3.96 2.91
CA ASP A 289 13.62 4.24 1.65
C ASP A 289 12.66 4.74 0.56
N GLN A 290 11.50 4.11 0.42
CA GLN A 290 10.49 4.55 -0.55
C GLN A 290 9.90 5.92 -0.21
N ASP A 291 9.69 6.23 1.08
CA ASP A 291 9.22 7.55 1.53
C ASP A 291 10.28 8.63 1.24
N VAL A 292 11.56 8.38 1.56
CA VAL A 292 12.67 9.28 1.25
C VAL A 292 12.76 9.56 -0.25
N ASN A 293 12.71 8.53 -1.09
CA ASN A 293 12.73 8.69 -2.54
C ASN A 293 11.55 9.54 -3.04
N CYS A 294 10.35 9.35 -2.49
CA CYS A 294 9.20 10.17 -2.84
C CYS A 294 9.37 11.64 -2.44
N ARG A 295 10.00 11.92 -1.31
CA ARG A 295 10.25 13.30 -0.82
C ARG A 295 11.34 14.01 -1.62
N ILE A 296 12.39 13.28 -2.03
CA ILE A 296 13.48 13.83 -2.83
C ILE A 296 13.00 14.18 -4.24
N ILE A 297 12.24 13.29 -4.86
CA ILE A 297 11.85 13.39 -6.27
C ILE A 297 10.53 14.13 -6.44
N GLY A 298 9.60 13.97 -5.50
CA GLY A 298 8.32 14.68 -5.45
C GLY A 298 8.38 15.95 -4.59
N ARG A 299 7.32 16.75 -4.66
CA ARG A 299 7.06 17.81 -3.68
C ARG A 299 6.19 17.25 -2.57
N CYS A 300 6.71 17.17 -1.36
CA CYS A 300 5.97 16.71 -0.20
C CYS A 300 5.03 17.80 0.30
N ILE A 301 3.71 17.55 0.24
CA ILE A 301 2.68 18.48 0.71
C ILE A 301 2.13 18.10 2.09
N HIS A 302 2.31 16.83 2.49
CA HIS A 302 1.98 16.34 3.82
C HIS A 302 2.77 15.08 4.16
N ALA A 303 3.33 15.02 5.37
CA ALA A 303 4.08 13.88 5.86
C ALA A 303 4.07 13.74 7.39
N GLY A 304 2.94 14.03 8.01
CA GLY A 304 2.74 14.03 9.44
C GLY A 304 2.87 15.42 10.08
N GLU A 305 2.65 15.47 11.38
CA GLU A 305 2.73 16.73 12.13
C GLU A 305 4.16 17.26 12.13
N TYR A 306 4.27 18.57 11.92
CA TYR A 306 5.49 19.31 12.13
C TYR A 306 5.83 19.34 13.64
N ASP A 307 6.93 18.74 14.02
CA ASP A 307 7.52 18.92 15.34
C ASP A 307 8.60 20.01 15.26
N LYS A 308 8.34 21.17 15.86
CA LYS A 308 9.29 22.30 15.90
C LYS A 308 10.63 21.95 16.53
N GLU A 309 10.67 20.94 17.41
CA GLU A 309 11.88 20.50 18.10
C GLU A 309 12.66 19.43 17.29
N LEU A 310 11.97 18.61 16.50
CA LEU A 310 12.53 17.40 15.88
C LEU A 310 12.45 17.41 14.35
N GLY A 311 11.79 18.41 13.74
CA GLY A 311 11.61 18.46 12.29
C GLY A 311 10.42 17.66 11.78
N TRP A 312 10.36 17.47 10.46
CA TRP A 312 9.22 16.94 9.69
C TRP A 312 9.04 15.44 9.77
N CYS A 313 9.98 14.74 10.35
CA CYS A 313 10.10 13.32 10.17
C CYS A 313 10.06 12.61 11.48
N ASN A 314 9.79 11.33 11.37
CA ASN A 314 10.04 10.38 12.42
C ASN A 314 11.41 10.67 13.07
N PRO A 315 11.49 10.92 14.40
CA PRO A 315 12.74 11.26 15.11
C PRO A 315 13.87 10.26 14.86
N ALA A 316 13.57 9.02 14.52
CA ALA A 316 14.58 7.99 14.24
C ALA A 316 15.31 8.17 12.89
N ILE A 317 14.82 9.09 12.03
CA ILE A 317 15.32 9.28 10.66
C ILE A 317 15.62 10.76 10.41
N ASP A 318 15.48 11.58 11.40
CA ASP A 318 15.10 12.98 11.29
C ASP A 318 16.15 13.92 10.70
N SER A 319 17.43 13.78 11.01
CA SER A 319 18.42 14.76 10.60
C SER A 319 18.53 14.89 9.08
N GLU A 320 18.71 13.77 8.38
CA GLU A 320 18.86 13.77 6.92
C GLU A 320 17.55 14.15 6.22
N MET A 321 16.41 13.70 6.76
CA MET A 321 15.10 14.00 6.17
C MET A 321 14.68 15.46 6.41
N GLY A 322 15.03 16.04 7.56
CA GLY A 322 14.81 17.46 7.85
C GLY A 322 15.57 18.36 6.87
N ASP A 323 16.78 17.99 6.50
CA ASP A 323 17.64 18.74 5.59
C ASP A 323 17.15 18.68 4.13
N LEU A 324 16.34 17.68 3.78
CA LEU A 324 15.73 17.58 2.44
C LEU A 324 14.56 18.53 2.22
N ILE A 325 14.07 19.18 3.27
CA ILE A 325 12.98 20.15 3.19
C ILE A 325 13.55 21.56 3.24
N ALA A 326 13.40 22.31 2.14
CA ALA A 326 13.80 23.70 2.11
C ALA A 326 13.07 24.50 3.21
N ARG A 327 13.81 25.28 3.99
CA ARG A 327 13.30 26.10 5.08
C ARG A 327 13.66 27.56 4.88
N ASP A 328 12.79 28.47 5.31
CA ASP A 328 13.11 29.89 5.38
C ASP A 328 14.07 30.18 6.57
N ALA A 329 14.45 31.43 6.70
CA ALA A 329 15.35 31.92 7.78
C ALA A 329 14.76 31.71 9.19
N GLN A 330 13.45 31.47 9.31
CA GLN A 330 12.73 31.18 10.55
C GLN A 330 12.57 29.68 10.78
N GLY A 331 13.11 28.83 9.89
CA GLY A 331 13.01 27.38 9.96
C GLY A 331 11.64 26.82 9.54
N VAL A 332 10.79 27.66 8.95
CA VAL A 332 9.49 27.23 8.41
C VAL A 332 9.69 26.57 7.05
N PRO A 333 9.09 25.41 6.79
CA PRO A 333 9.17 24.77 5.47
C PRO A 333 8.67 25.69 4.38
N THR A 334 9.50 25.95 3.37
CA THR A 334 9.14 26.76 2.23
C THR A 334 8.57 25.91 1.11
N SER A 335 7.62 26.46 0.34
CA SER A 335 7.29 25.87 -0.95
C SER A 335 8.52 26.03 -1.84
N LEU A 336 9.01 24.92 -2.38
CA LEU A 336 10.01 24.98 -3.44
C LEU A 336 9.37 25.66 -4.65
N ASP A 337 10.16 26.48 -5.34
CA ASP A 337 9.70 27.23 -6.52
C ASP A 337 9.09 26.26 -7.57
N ASP A 338 8.15 26.78 -8.38
CA ASP A 338 7.43 26.02 -9.40
C ASP A 338 8.34 25.35 -10.44
N ASP A 339 9.57 25.82 -10.60
CA ASP A 339 10.60 25.27 -11.50
C ASP A 339 11.51 24.22 -10.88
N SER A 340 11.17 23.66 -9.74
CA SER A 340 12.03 22.73 -8.99
C SER A 340 12.31 21.39 -9.73
N GLY A 341 11.66 21.12 -10.85
CA GLY A 341 11.80 19.82 -11.57
C GLY A 341 11.16 18.64 -10.86
N ARG A 342 10.34 18.89 -9.84
CA ARG A 342 9.66 17.84 -9.08
C ARG A 342 8.73 17.02 -9.97
N GLN A 343 8.76 15.69 -9.77
CA GLN A 343 8.09 14.76 -10.66
C GLN A 343 6.61 14.53 -10.31
N PHE A 344 6.19 14.86 -9.07
CA PHE A 344 4.81 14.70 -8.58
C PHE A 344 4.59 15.48 -7.28
N LEU A 345 3.33 15.69 -6.90
CA LEU A 345 2.95 16.00 -5.52
C LEU A 345 2.90 14.72 -4.68
N TYR A 346 3.36 14.79 -3.44
CA TYR A 346 3.41 13.66 -2.52
C TYR A 346 2.76 13.97 -1.19
N ALA A 347 1.87 13.09 -0.72
CA ALA A 347 1.32 13.12 0.63
C ALA A 347 1.45 11.76 1.29
N ARG A 348 1.99 11.73 2.52
CA ARG A 348 2.15 10.50 3.31
C ARG A 348 1.39 10.60 4.62
N TYR A 349 0.60 9.59 4.94
CA TYR A 349 -0.06 9.40 6.22
C TYR A 349 0.48 8.13 6.87
N ASN A 350 1.23 8.29 7.96
CA ASN A 350 1.78 7.16 8.68
C ASN A 350 1.93 7.51 10.16
N ALA A 351 1.37 6.67 11.05
CA ALA A 351 1.50 6.89 12.48
C ALA A 351 2.89 6.47 12.96
N GLU A 352 3.50 7.29 13.81
CA GLU A 352 4.63 6.87 14.61
C GLU A 352 4.09 6.18 15.87
N LEU A 353 4.34 4.87 16.00
CA LEU A 353 3.87 4.07 17.12
C LEU A 353 4.87 4.21 18.30
N SER A 354 5.03 5.43 18.81
CA SER A 354 5.87 5.77 19.96
C SER A 354 5.03 6.32 21.11
N THR A 355 5.54 6.18 22.34
CA THR A 355 4.92 6.77 23.52
C THR A 355 4.69 8.28 23.36
N LYS A 356 5.65 9.00 22.75
CA LYS A 356 5.55 10.43 22.52
C LYS A 356 4.41 10.79 21.55
N TRP A 357 4.31 10.08 20.44
CA TRP A 357 3.26 10.30 19.45
C TRP A 357 1.86 10.00 20.00
N LEU A 358 1.71 8.86 20.69
CA LEU A 358 0.45 8.45 21.31
C LEU A 358 -0.02 9.44 22.38
N LYS A 359 0.89 9.87 23.28
CA LYS A 359 0.59 10.85 24.33
C LYS A 359 0.13 12.19 23.76
N ARG A 360 0.73 12.69 22.69
CA ARG A 360 0.32 13.94 22.04
C ARG A 360 -1.11 13.89 21.48
N ARG A 361 -1.65 12.69 21.27
CA ARG A 361 -3.00 12.46 20.72
C ARG A 361 -4.01 11.99 21.75
N GLY A 362 -3.66 12.01 23.03
CA GLY A 362 -4.54 11.55 24.12
C GLY A 362 -4.77 10.04 24.11
N LEU A 363 -3.74 9.27 23.70
CA LEU A 363 -3.73 7.82 23.60
C LEU A 363 -2.63 7.21 24.50
N GLU A 364 -2.35 7.82 25.63
CA GLU A 364 -1.34 7.40 26.59
C GLU A 364 -1.63 6.07 27.28
N ASP A 365 -2.86 5.61 27.21
CA ASP A 365 -3.31 4.30 27.68
C ASP A 365 -2.93 3.15 26.73
N ILE A 366 -2.50 3.46 25.50
CA ILE A 366 -2.09 2.47 24.50
C ILE A 366 -0.59 2.20 24.64
N ASP A 367 -0.24 0.93 24.83
CA ASP A 367 1.16 0.49 24.79
C ASP A 367 1.65 0.41 23.31
N PRO A 368 2.68 1.20 22.93
CA PRO A 368 3.29 1.13 21.60
C PRO A 368 3.73 -0.28 21.19
N ALA A 369 4.22 -1.09 22.13
CA ALA A 369 4.70 -2.45 21.85
C ALA A 369 3.57 -3.38 21.38
N ASN A 370 2.35 -3.16 21.86
CA ASN A 370 1.18 -3.95 21.48
C ASN A 370 0.69 -3.61 20.07
N VAL A 371 0.59 -2.33 19.74
CA VAL A 371 0.11 -1.88 18.41
C VAL A 371 1.19 -1.95 17.33
N ALA A 372 2.46 -2.15 17.69
CA ALA A 372 3.55 -2.34 16.74
C ALA A 372 3.59 -3.74 16.10
N GLN A 373 2.98 -4.75 16.71
CA GLN A 373 3.03 -6.12 16.23
C GLN A 373 2.14 -6.34 15.01
N LEU A 374 2.62 -7.14 14.05
CA LEU A 374 1.91 -7.44 12.79
C LEU A 374 0.69 -8.36 12.98
N ASP A 375 0.63 -9.05 14.12
CA ASP A 375 -0.36 -10.05 14.48
C ASP A 375 -1.13 -9.72 15.79
N SER A 376 -1.14 -8.46 16.17
CA SER A 376 -1.75 -7.97 17.41
C SER A 376 -3.29 -7.87 17.30
N VAL A 377 -3.93 -9.02 17.07
CA VAL A 377 -5.39 -9.10 16.91
C VAL A 377 -6.17 -8.74 18.17
N GLU A 378 -5.54 -8.90 19.34
CA GLU A 378 -6.14 -8.53 20.65
C GLU A 378 -6.23 -7.00 20.83
N HIS A 379 -5.48 -6.24 20.03
CA HIS A 379 -5.39 -4.77 20.08
C HIS A 379 -5.97 -4.08 18.84
N ILE A 380 -6.93 -4.73 18.15
CA ILE A 380 -7.61 -4.14 16.97
C ILE A 380 -8.27 -2.80 17.33
N ASP A 381 -8.92 -2.71 18.48
CA ASP A 381 -9.58 -1.48 18.91
C ASP A 381 -8.59 -0.34 19.17
N ASP A 382 -7.42 -0.65 19.74
CA ASP A 382 -6.33 0.32 19.90
C ASP A 382 -5.79 0.79 18.53
N LEU A 383 -5.61 -0.13 17.59
CA LEU A 383 -5.22 0.20 16.21
C LEU A 383 -6.26 1.10 15.51
N VAL A 384 -7.55 0.85 15.74
CA VAL A 384 -8.63 1.74 15.26
C VAL A 384 -8.48 3.14 15.85
N ARG A 385 -8.29 3.26 17.17
CA ARG A 385 -8.11 4.55 17.86
C ARG A 385 -6.88 5.31 17.33
N VAL A 386 -5.77 4.62 17.14
CA VAL A 386 -4.54 5.20 16.53
C VAL A 386 -4.83 5.68 15.11
N GLY A 387 -5.49 4.87 14.31
CA GLY A 387 -5.88 5.23 12.94
C GLY A 387 -6.84 6.43 12.88
N GLN A 388 -7.82 6.49 13.77
CA GLN A 388 -8.73 7.63 13.90
C GLN A 388 -8.02 8.92 14.32
N ALA A 389 -7.01 8.82 15.18
CA ALA A 389 -6.18 9.98 15.54
C ALA A 389 -5.36 10.48 14.35
N LEU A 390 -4.76 9.58 13.56
CA LEU A 390 -4.06 9.92 12.33
C LEU A 390 -5.01 10.48 11.25
N ALA A 391 -6.21 9.94 11.14
CA ALA A 391 -7.22 10.36 10.17
C ALA A 391 -7.62 11.85 10.30
N LYS A 392 -7.46 12.44 11.50
CA LYS A 392 -7.70 13.89 11.72
C LYS A 392 -6.74 14.79 10.92
N GLU A 393 -5.61 14.25 10.48
CA GLU A 393 -4.64 14.97 9.65
C GLU A 393 -5.08 15.05 8.17
N VAL A 394 -6.06 14.23 7.76
CA VAL A 394 -6.59 14.25 6.39
C VAL A 394 -7.41 15.51 6.16
N LYS A 395 -6.93 16.36 5.27
CA LYS A 395 -7.57 17.62 4.86
C LYS A 395 -7.84 17.59 3.37
N ILE A 396 -8.89 18.29 2.95
CA ILE A 396 -9.29 18.37 1.54
C ILE A 396 -8.22 19.04 0.66
N GLU A 397 -7.47 19.97 1.24
CA GLU A 397 -6.38 20.69 0.57
C GLU A 397 -5.26 19.74 0.07
N HIS A 398 -5.05 18.62 0.75
CA HIS A 398 -4.04 17.64 0.34
C HIS A 398 -4.39 16.93 -0.99
N PHE A 399 -5.63 17.01 -1.42
CA PHE A 399 -6.09 16.44 -2.70
C PHE A 399 -5.94 17.41 -3.88
N CYS A 400 -5.61 18.67 -3.62
CA CYS A 400 -5.37 19.71 -4.65
C CYS A 400 -6.46 19.69 -5.74
N LEU A 401 -7.74 19.78 -5.34
CA LEU A 401 -8.89 19.59 -6.23
C LEU A 401 -8.98 20.63 -7.34
N ASP A 402 -8.31 21.76 -7.24
CA ASP A 402 -8.12 22.73 -8.32
C ASP A 402 -7.43 22.12 -9.56
N ARG A 403 -6.60 21.11 -9.37
CA ARG A 403 -5.83 20.40 -10.41
C ARG A 403 -6.28 18.96 -10.61
N PHE A 404 -6.63 18.28 -9.53
CA PHE A 404 -6.94 16.87 -9.50
C PHE A 404 -8.42 16.57 -9.18
N GLY A 405 -9.30 17.54 -9.33
CA GLY A 405 -10.72 17.45 -8.93
C GLY A 405 -11.62 16.65 -9.86
N GLN A 406 -11.07 15.85 -10.78
CA GLN A 406 -11.88 14.97 -11.60
C GLN A 406 -12.24 13.69 -10.86
N PHE A 407 -13.54 13.39 -10.80
CA PHE A 407 -14.13 12.17 -10.28
C PHE A 407 -14.73 11.32 -11.42
N TYR A 408 -14.91 10.00 -11.20
CA TYR A 408 -15.40 9.04 -12.18
C TYR A 408 -16.66 8.32 -11.70
#